data_02011428fd7ac0751858ffecee5af43c
#
_entry.id   02011428fd7ac0751858ffecee5af43c
#
_cell.length_a   1.000
_cell.length_b   1.000
_cell.length_c   1.000
_cell.angle_alpha   90.00
_cell.angle_beta   90.00
_cell.angle_gamma   90.00
#
_symmetry.space_group_name_H-M   'P 1'
#
loop_
_entity.id
_entity.type
_entity.pdbx_description
1 polymer ?
#
loop_
_entity_poly.entity_id
_entity_poly.type
_entity_poly.pdbx_seq_one_letter_code
_entity_poly.pdbx_strand_id
1 'polypeptide(L)'
;MFTNKLLRTLVGFVMLTLLTSAVVAGGARPTPQLGKVATPEDVAAWNISIFPDGTGLPSGRGTAAEGKLLFAQQCASCHGDEGIGGPGGELAGGNYPLNSESPDKNIGQYWPFATTIFDFTRRAMPMNALGSLSANQVYALTAYLLFRNGIIGAEDEMNAVSLPKINMPNRDGFIWIDVVLPKSSKPK
;
A
#
# COMPACT_ATOMS: atom_id res chain seq x y z
N MET A 1 -78.21 -31.41 5.93
CA MET A 1 -77.07 -31.92 6.73
C MET A 1 -75.73 -31.64 6.05
N PHE A 2 -75.65 -30.70 5.11
CA PHE A 2 -74.48 -30.38 4.33
C PHE A 2 -73.75 -29.06 4.74
N THR A 3 -74.37 -28.19 5.50
CA THR A 3 -73.87 -26.82 5.79
C THR A 3 -72.80 -26.78 6.86
N ASN A 4 -72.75 -27.71 7.82
CA ASN A 4 -71.79 -27.65 8.93
C ASN A 4 -70.38 -28.16 8.59
N LYS A 5 -70.22 -29.02 7.58
CA LYS A 5 -68.91 -29.47 7.14
C LYS A 5 -68.16 -28.40 6.35
N LEU A 6 -68.89 -27.69 5.45
CA LEU A 6 -68.34 -26.63 4.64
C LEU A 6 -67.86 -25.44 5.51
N LEU A 7 -68.61 -25.08 6.50
CA LEU A 7 -68.36 -23.99 7.44
C LEU A 7 -67.11 -24.31 8.29
N ARG A 8 -66.94 -25.55 8.75
CA ARG A 8 -65.76 -26.01 9.52
C ARG A 8 -64.49 -26.03 8.68
N THR A 9 -64.59 -26.39 7.41
CA THR A 9 -63.48 -26.39 6.50
C THR A 9 -63.04 -24.94 6.15
N LEU A 10 -64.00 -24.04 5.94
CA LEU A 10 -63.67 -22.62 5.66
C LEU A 10 -63.04 -21.90 6.87
N VAL A 11 -63.58 -22.15 8.10
CA VAL A 11 -63.00 -21.57 9.32
C VAL A 11 -61.60 -22.13 9.60
N GLY A 12 -61.38 -23.43 9.33
CA GLY A 12 -60.02 -24.03 9.45
C GLY A 12 -59.03 -23.44 8.48
N PHE A 13 -59.44 -23.16 7.24
CA PHE A 13 -58.56 -22.57 6.21
C PHE A 13 -58.24 -21.10 6.49
N VAL A 14 -59.22 -20.31 6.99
CA VAL A 14 -59.01 -18.91 7.37
C VAL A 14 -58.12 -18.80 8.61
N MET A 15 -58.26 -19.71 9.58
CA MET A 15 -57.35 -19.72 10.74
C MET A 15 -55.93 -20.12 10.37
N LEU A 16 -55.75 -21.04 9.43
CA LEU A 16 -54.38 -21.45 8.97
C LEU A 16 -53.69 -20.35 8.19
N THR A 17 -54.41 -19.53 7.40
CA THR A 17 -53.84 -18.39 6.66
C THR A 17 -53.52 -17.21 7.57
N LEU A 18 -54.21 -17.01 8.69
CA LEU A 18 -53.92 -15.98 9.68
C LEU A 18 -52.69 -16.31 10.54
N LEU A 19 -52.35 -17.58 10.71
CA LEU A 19 -51.17 -18.02 11.45
C LEU A 19 -49.87 -17.91 10.63
N THR A 20 -49.95 -17.85 9.30
CA THR A 20 -48.73 -17.71 8.44
C THR A 20 -48.29 -16.28 8.24
N SER A 21 -49.11 -15.29 8.59
CA SER A 21 -48.79 -13.86 8.43
C SER A 21 -47.99 -13.25 9.60
N ALA A 22 -47.70 -14.01 10.64
CA ALA A 22 -47.03 -13.49 11.85
C ALA A 22 -45.49 -13.76 11.89
N VAL A 23 -44.90 -14.31 10.83
CA VAL A 23 -43.48 -14.74 10.88
C VAL A 23 -42.51 -13.86 10.08
N VAL A 24 -42.95 -12.74 9.50
CA VAL A 24 -42.02 -11.85 8.76
C VAL A 24 -42.10 -10.43 9.26
N ALA A 25 -41.72 -10.23 10.51
CA ALA A 25 -41.23 -8.95 10.97
C ALA A 25 -40.08 -9.20 11.95
N GLY A 26 -39.10 -9.94 11.49
CA GLY A 26 -37.74 -9.85 12.05
C GLY A 26 -37.23 -8.44 11.72
N GLY A 27 -37.63 -7.44 12.53
CA GLY A 27 -37.07 -6.11 12.45
C GLY A 27 -35.57 -6.24 12.43
N ALA A 28 -34.94 -5.74 11.39
CA ALA A 28 -33.49 -5.65 11.32
C ALA A 28 -33.03 -5.09 12.67
N ARG A 29 -32.29 -5.89 13.44
CA ARG A 29 -31.74 -5.41 14.70
C ARG A 29 -30.92 -4.17 14.34
N PRO A 30 -31.15 -3.02 14.99
CA PRO A 30 -30.37 -1.85 14.69
C PRO A 30 -28.90 -2.24 14.87
N THR A 31 -28.12 -2.06 13.82
CA THR A 31 -26.67 -2.30 13.88
C THR A 31 -26.12 -1.45 15.02
N PRO A 32 -25.33 -2.02 15.94
CA PRO A 32 -24.74 -1.21 17.00
C PRO A 32 -23.97 -0.05 16.33
N GLN A 33 -24.35 1.15 16.68
CA GLN A 33 -23.64 2.35 16.23
C GLN A 33 -22.33 2.46 17.01
N LEU A 34 -21.30 1.72 16.56
CA LEU A 34 -19.98 1.74 17.15
C LEU A 34 -19.12 2.79 16.44
N GLY A 35 -18.44 3.59 17.24
CA GLY A 35 -17.58 4.66 16.75
C GLY A 35 -18.31 5.95 16.42
N LYS A 36 -17.55 6.89 15.91
CA LYS A 36 -18.00 8.19 15.41
C LYS A 36 -17.49 8.41 13.99
N VAL A 37 -18.12 9.26 13.23
CA VAL A 37 -17.62 9.68 11.92
C VAL A 37 -16.27 10.40 12.14
N ALA A 38 -15.24 9.99 11.42
CA ALA A 38 -13.93 10.62 11.47
C ALA A 38 -14.00 12.04 10.89
N THR A 39 -13.35 12.98 11.54
CA THR A 39 -13.21 14.34 11.00
C THR A 39 -12.18 14.38 9.86
N PRO A 40 -12.18 15.43 9.02
CA PRO A 40 -11.13 15.60 8.01
C PRO A 40 -9.72 15.58 8.61
N GLU A 41 -9.53 16.11 9.82
CA GLU A 41 -8.26 16.13 10.54
C GLU A 41 -7.87 14.71 10.99
N ASP A 42 -8.81 13.92 11.51
CA ASP A 42 -8.58 12.52 11.86
C ASP A 42 -8.13 11.74 10.61
N VAL A 43 -8.79 11.95 9.47
CA VAL A 43 -8.42 11.30 8.20
C VAL A 43 -7.05 11.73 7.72
N ALA A 44 -6.74 13.05 7.75
CA ALA A 44 -5.47 13.59 7.28
C ALA A 44 -4.27 13.04 8.06
N ALA A 45 -4.42 12.81 9.37
CA ALA A 45 -3.37 12.23 10.21
C ALA A 45 -2.97 10.80 9.80
N TRP A 46 -3.90 10.04 9.23
CA TRP A 46 -3.69 8.65 8.80
C TRP A 46 -3.47 8.51 7.29
N ASN A 47 -3.87 9.50 6.50
CA ASN A 47 -3.76 9.46 5.04
C ASN A 47 -2.35 9.89 4.59
N ILE A 48 -1.37 9.06 4.90
CA ILE A 48 0.05 9.28 4.56
C ILE A 48 0.53 8.36 3.45
N SER A 49 -0.37 7.62 2.80
CA SER A 49 -0.03 6.66 1.74
C SER A 49 0.47 7.36 0.48
N ILE A 50 1.54 6.81 -0.08
CA ILE A 50 2.09 7.25 -1.36
C ILE A 50 1.81 6.16 -2.40
N PHE A 51 1.21 6.56 -3.52
CA PHE A 51 0.87 5.64 -4.59
C PHE A 51 1.94 5.63 -5.70
N PRO A 52 1.95 4.60 -6.56
CA PRO A 52 2.91 4.50 -7.67
C PRO A 52 2.93 5.69 -8.62
N ASP A 53 1.79 6.35 -8.83
CA ASP A 53 1.63 7.54 -9.66
C ASP A 53 2.09 8.84 -9.00
N GLY A 54 2.53 8.77 -7.73
CA GLY A 54 2.96 9.91 -6.94
C GLY A 54 1.86 10.57 -6.12
N THR A 55 0.61 10.10 -6.21
CA THR A 55 -0.47 10.60 -5.34
C THR A 55 -0.06 10.44 -3.88
N GLY A 56 -0.21 11.51 -3.09
CA GLY A 56 0.17 11.55 -1.68
C GLY A 56 1.60 11.98 -1.40
N LEU A 57 2.46 12.18 -2.41
CA LEU A 57 3.80 12.74 -2.21
C LEU A 57 3.71 14.17 -1.66
N PRO A 58 4.39 14.47 -0.56
CA PRO A 58 4.44 15.82 -0.02
C PRO A 58 5.32 16.74 -0.87
N SER A 59 5.15 18.03 -0.73
CA SER A 59 6.08 19.04 -1.26
C SER A 59 7.46 18.83 -0.63
N GLY A 60 8.51 18.95 -1.45
CA GLY A 60 9.90 18.80 -1.04
C GLY A 60 10.77 18.32 -2.18
N ARG A 61 12.07 18.22 -1.90
CA ARG A 61 13.08 17.78 -2.86
C ARG A 61 14.33 17.28 -2.15
N GLY A 62 15.17 16.52 -2.87
CA GLY A 62 16.48 16.12 -2.40
C GLY A 62 17.32 15.48 -3.49
N THR A 63 18.64 15.53 -3.32
CA THR A 63 19.65 15.00 -4.23
C THR A 63 20.36 13.80 -3.61
N ALA A 64 21.07 13.03 -4.45
CA ALA A 64 21.87 11.91 -3.97
C ALA A 64 23.02 12.36 -3.06
N ALA A 65 23.59 13.52 -3.29
CA ALA A 65 24.67 14.07 -2.46
C ALA A 65 24.19 14.39 -1.04
N GLU A 66 23.03 15.03 -0.91
CA GLU A 66 22.40 15.30 0.40
C GLU A 66 22.02 14.00 1.12
N GLY A 67 21.45 13.04 0.37
CA GLY A 67 21.06 11.73 0.88
C GLY A 67 22.24 10.89 1.37
N LYS A 68 23.41 10.98 0.73
CA LYS A 68 24.63 10.28 1.15
C LYS A 68 25.04 10.65 2.57
N LEU A 69 25.07 11.94 2.87
CA LEU A 69 25.44 12.43 4.20
C LEU A 69 24.45 11.96 5.27
N LEU A 70 23.17 12.05 4.97
CA LEU A 70 22.11 11.63 5.87
C LEU A 70 22.10 10.10 6.07
N PHE A 71 22.34 9.33 5.01
CA PHE A 71 22.44 7.88 5.05
C PHE A 71 23.57 7.42 5.96
N ALA A 72 24.74 8.01 5.83
CA ALA A 72 25.91 7.71 6.68
C ALA A 72 25.62 7.95 8.18
N GLN A 73 24.80 8.96 8.49
CA GLN A 73 24.47 9.31 9.88
C GLN A 73 23.36 8.45 10.49
N GLN A 74 22.38 8.04 9.71
CA GLN A 74 21.13 7.47 10.28
C GLN A 74 20.82 6.06 9.78
N CYS A 75 21.43 5.59 8.70
CA CYS A 75 21.07 4.33 8.05
C CYS A 75 22.20 3.31 8.00
N ALA A 76 23.45 3.78 7.83
CA ALA A 76 24.61 2.94 7.61
C ALA A 76 24.89 1.95 8.75
N SER A 77 24.60 2.31 9.99
CA SER A 77 24.79 1.40 11.15
C SER A 77 24.01 0.09 11.03
N CYS A 78 22.86 0.12 10.35
CA CYS A 78 22.02 -1.06 10.13
C CYS A 78 22.17 -1.63 8.71
N HIS A 79 22.29 -0.77 7.68
CA HIS A 79 22.31 -1.19 6.27
C HIS A 79 23.71 -1.31 5.68
N GLY A 80 24.75 -1.06 6.46
CA GLY A 80 26.14 -1.02 6.00
C GLY A 80 26.48 0.27 5.26
N ASP A 81 27.78 0.50 5.09
CA ASP A 81 28.25 1.61 4.29
C ASP A 81 27.71 1.47 2.87
N GLU A 82 27.17 2.56 2.33
CA GLU A 82 26.60 2.57 0.99
C GLU A 82 25.40 1.61 0.76
N GLY A 83 24.80 1.09 1.83
CA GLY A 83 23.61 0.23 1.75
C GLY A 83 23.90 -1.25 1.50
N ILE A 84 25.12 -1.72 1.83
CA ILE A 84 25.57 -3.10 1.59
C ILE A 84 26.19 -3.67 2.87
N GLY A 85 25.87 -4.93 3.19
CA GLY A 85 26.60 -5.72 4.20
C GLY A 85 26.21 -5.44 5.66
N GLY A 86 25.17 -4.68 5.92
CA GLY A 86 24.69 -4.44 7.28
C GLY A 86 23.66 -5.46 7.75
N PRO A 87 23.37 -5.54 9.08
CA PRO A 87 22.39 -6.47 9.64
C PRO A 87 20.95 -6.14 9.25
N GLY A 88 20.64 -4.95 8.77
CA GLY A 88 19.31 -4.48 8.35
C GLY A 88 18.91 -4.90 6.94
N GLY A 89 19.71 -5.73 6.28
CA GLY A 89 19.52 -6.13 4.90
C GLY A 89 20.07 -5.14 3.88
N GLU A 90 20.40 -5.66 2.71
CA GLU A 90 21.01 -4.88 1.63
C GLU A 90 19.97 -4.02 0.90
N LEU A 91 20.31 -2.77 0.69
CA LEU A 91 19.49 -1.80 -0.05
C LEU A 91 20.04 -1.56 -1.46
N ALA A 92 21.32 -1.84 -1.68
CA ALA A 92 22.00 -1.69 -2.95
C ALA A 92 22.92 -2.89 -3.22
N GLY A 93 23.47 -2.98 -4.42
CA GLY A 93 24.28 -4.12 -4.85
C GLY A 93 23.41 -5.27 -5.33
N GLY A 94 23.80 -6.49 -4.97
CA GLY A 94 23.10 -7.70 -5.36
C GLY A 94 23.79 -8.43 -6.52
N ASN A 95 24.13 -9.69 -6.25
CA ASN A 95 24.83 -10.57 -7.20
C ASN A 95 23.90 -11.67 -7.75
N TYR A 96 22.77 -11.89 -7.11
CA TYR A 96 21.85 -12.97 -7.45
C TYR A 96 20.57 -12.42 -8.10
N PRO A 97 20.35 -12.72 -9.39
CA PRO A 97 19.15 -12.23 -10.10
C PRO A 97 17.87 -12.85 -9.54
N LEU A 98 16.73 -12.22 -9.83
CA LEU A 98 15.42 -12.61 -9.28
C LEU A 98 14.97 -14.02 -9.67
N ASN A 99 15.53 -14.62 -10.73
CA ASN A 99 15.27 -15.99 -11.16
C ASN A 99 16.27 -17.03 -10.58
N SER A 100 17.15 -16.61 -9.67
CA SER A 100 18.06 -17.54 -8.97
C SER A 100 17.32 -18.28 -7.83
N GLU A 101 17.96 -19.33 -7.31
CA GLU A 101 17.43 -20.11 -6.17
C GLU A 101 17.30 -19.26 -4.91
N SER A 102 18.21 -18.29 -4.70
CA SER A 102 18.19 -17.36 -3.58
C SER A 102 18.39 -15.92 -4.09
N PRO A 103 17.34 -15.27 -4.58
CA PRO A 103 17.47 -13.96 -5.21
C PRO A 103 17.68 -12.83 -4.20
N ASP A 104 18.51 -11.85 -4.60
CA ASP A 104 18.61 -10.60 -3.85
C ASP A 104 17.40 -9.71 -4.13
N LYS A 105 16.76 -9.27 -3.05
CA LYS A 105 15.54 -8.44 -3.13
C LYS A 105 15.81 -6.99 -2.72
N ASN A 106 16.96 -6.47 -3.15
CA ASN A 106 17.30 -5.06 -2.93
C ASN A 106 16.46 -4.11 -3.79
N ILE A 107 16.65 -2.82 -3.59
CA ILE A 107 15.88 -1.77 -4.27
C ILE A 107 16.04 -1.84 -5.80
N GLY A 108 17.26 -2.01 -6.29
CA GLY A 108 17.55 -1.97 -7.73
C GLY A 108 17.02 -3.16 -8.51
N GLN A 109 16.94 -4.34 -7.88
CA GLN A 109 16.51 -5.56 -8.56
C GLN A 109 15.02 -5.87 -8.38
N TYR A 110 14.46 -5.59 -7.18
CA TYR A 110 13.14 -6.13 -6.81
C TYR A 110 12.02 -5.09 -6.86
N TRP A 111 12.29 -3.85 -6.43
CA TRP A 111 11.22 -2.87 -6.20
C TRP A 111 10.68 -2.29 -7.51
N PRO A 112 9.35 -2.35 -7.77
CA PRO A 112 8.80 -1.92 -9.06
C PRO A 112 8.57 -0.40 -9.16
N PHE A 113 8.53 0.33 -8.03
CA PHE A 113 8.23 1.75 -8.00
C PHE A 113 9.18 2.51 -7.08
N ALA A 114 9.75 3.60 -7.57
CA ALA A 114 10.61 4.47 -6.77
C ALA A 114 9.83 5.17 -5.64
N THR A 115 8.54 5.44 -5.84
CA THR A 115 7.64 6.01 -4.82
C THR A 115 7.48 5.10 -3.60
N THR A 116 7.62 3.78 -3.77
CA THR A 116 7.58 2.82 -2.65
C THR A 116 8.77 3.00 -1.72
N ILE A 117 9.96 3.38 -2.23
CA ILE A 117 11.14 3.67 -1.42
C ILE A 117 10.84 4.85 -0.50
N PHE A 118 10.26 5.92 -1.06
CA PHE A 118 9.86 7.11 -0.32
C PHE A 118 8.84 6.76 0.78
N ASP A 119 7.76 6.04 0.41
CA ASP A 119 6.68 5.68 1.33
C ASP A 119 7.20 4.84 2.51
N PHE A 120 8.00 3.81 2.22
CA PHE A 120 8.56 2.94 3.24
C PHE A 120 9.54 3.70 4.14
N THR A 121 10.44 4.49 3.58
CA THR A 121 11.41 5.29 4.35
C THR A 121 10.69 6.26 5.29
N ARG A 122 9.69 6.99 4.79
CA ARG A 122 8.91 7.94 5.57
C ARG A 122 8.21 7.31 6.76
N ARG A 123 7.66 6.11 6.58
CA ARG A 123 6.85 5.44 7.61
C ARG A 123 7.66 4.64 8.60
N ALA A 124 8.66 3.92 8.09
CA ALA A 124 9.28 2.81 8.80
C ALA A 124 10.76 3.03 9.12
N MET A 125 11.38 4.09 8.63
CA MET A 125 12.81 4.35 8.82
C MET A 125 13.09 5.78 9.33
N PRO A 126 14.14 5.94 10.18
CA PRO A 126 14.88 4.88 10.83
C PRO A 126 14.01 4.17 11.91
N MET A 127 14.23 2.87 12.13
CA MET A 127 13.37 2.04 13.02
C MET A 127 13.29 2.54 14.47
N ASN A 128 14.31 3.22 14.94
CA ASN A 128 14.37 3.78 16.28
C ASN A 128 13.69 5.17 16.40
N ALA A 129 13.24 5.76 15.27
CA ALA A 129 12.63 7.09 15.22
C ALA A 129 11.65 7.20 14.03
N LEU A 130 10.61 6.39 14.02
CA LEU A 130 9.62 6.33 12.94
C LEU A 130 8.99 7.70 12.68
N GLY A 131 8.89 8.10 11.41
CA GLY A 131 8.26 9.35 11.00
C GLY A 131 9.03 10.62 11.36
N SER A 132 10.29 10.51 11.83
CA SER A 132 11.10 11.66 12.24
C SER A 132 11.71 12.46 11.07
N LEU A 133 11.76 11.85 9.87
CA LEU A 133 12.37 12.47 8.70
C LEU A 133 11.42 13.48 8.05
N SER A 134 11.96 14.65 7.72
CA SER A 134 11.25 15.61 6.87
C SER A 134 11.11 15.13 5.44
N ALA A 135 10.17 15.69 4.67
CA ALA A 135 9.97 15.33 3.27
C ALA A 135 11.26 15.48 2.44
N ASN A 136 12.02 16.56 2.64
CA ASN A 136 13.30 16.76 1.95
C ASN A 136 14.32 15.67 2.28
N GLN A 137 14.41 15.28 3.54
CA GLN A 137 15.31 14.19 3.96
C GLN A 137 14.92 12.85 3.33
N VAL A 138 13.61 12.56 3.23
CA VAL A 138 13.13 11.33 2.58
C VAL A 138 13.40 11.36 1.07
N TYR A 139 13.20 12.51 0.40
CA TYR A 139 13.59 12.65 -1.02
C TYR A 139 15.09 12.47 -1.23
N ALA A 140 15.92 13.07 -0.38
CA ALA A 140 17.38 12.94 -0.48
C ALA A 140 17.83 11.49 -0.27
N LEU A 141 17.33 10.80 0.75
CA LEU A 141 17.61 9.37 0.97
C LEU A 141 17.14 8.51 -0.21
N THR A 142 15.94 8.77 -0.74
CA THR A 142 15.41 8.08 -1.92
C THR A 142 16.31 8.30 -3.14
N ALA A 143 16.75 9.55 -3.39
CA ALA A 143 17.69 9.87 -4.46
C ALA A 143 19.02 9.13 -4.30
N TYR A 144 19.57 9.12 -3.08
CA TYR A 144 20.81 8.40 -2.80
C TYR A 144 20.68 6.89 -3.07
N LEU A 145 19.61 6.26 -2.61
CA LEU A 145 19.38 4.83 -2.84
C LEU A 145 19.17 4.50 -4.32
N LEU A 146 18.47 5.33 -5.07
CA LEU A 146 18.32 5.19 -6.52
C LEU A 146 19.68 5.33 -7.22
N PHE A 147 20.48 6.32 -6.84
CA PHE A 147 21.84 6.51 -7.36
C PHE A 147 22.75 5.31 -7.04
N ARG A 148 22.72 4.79 -5.81
CA ARG A 148 23.53 3.63 -5.41
C ARG A 148 23.19 2.36 -6.21
N ASN A 149 21.98 2.27 -6.71
CA ASN A 149 21.51 1.18 -7.59
C ASN A 149 21.68 1.50 -9.09
N GLY A 150 22.34 2.60 -9.45
CA GLY A 150 22.61 2.97 -10.85
C GLY A 150 21.35 3.37 -11.65
N ILE A 151 20.27 3.75 -10.98
CA ILE A 151 18.97 4.06 -11.61
C ILE A 151 18.92 5.53 -12.04
N ILE A 152 19.54 6.43 -11.28
CA ILE A 152 19.65 7.87 -11.58
C ILE A 152 21.09 8.34 -11.51
N GLY A 153 21.36 9.54 -12.05
CA GLY A 153 22.64 10.24 -11.93
C GLY A 153 22.83 10.87 -10.53
N ALA A 154 24.08 11.25 -10.24
CA ALA A 154 24.42 11.87 -8.94
C ALA A 154 23.77 13.24 -8.74
N GLU A 155 23.55 13.98 -9.81
CA GLU A 155 22.99 15.35 -9.82
C GLU A 155 21.47 15.39 -9.97
N ASP A 156 20.82 14.21 -10.15
CA ASP A 156 19.38 14.16 -10.33
C ASP A 156 18.65 14.52 -9.04
N GLU A 157 17.69 15.43 -9.14
CA GLU A 157 16.84 15.84 -8.03
C GLU A 157 15.56 15.02 -8.00
N MET A 158 15.25 14.43 -6.85
CA MET A 158 13.97 13.78 -6.60
C MET A 158 13.01 14.72 -5.89
N ASN A 159 11.79 14.79 -6.41
CA ASN A 159 10.67 15.55 -5.87
C ASN A 159 9.34 14.91 -6.27
N ALA A 160 8.20 15.52 -5.93
CA ALA A 160 6.87 14.98 -6.23
C ALA A 160 6.58 14.81 -7.73
N VAL A 161 7.32 15.51 -8.61
CA VAL A 161 7.12 15.44 -10.07
C VAL A 161 8.09 14.45 -10.73
N SER A 162 9.34 14.40 -10.28
CA SER A 162 10.38 13.55 -10.87
C SER A 162 10.31 12.11 -10.38
N LEU A 163 10.06 11.88 -9.08
CA LEU A 163 10.10 10.55 -8.48
C LEU A 163 9.13 9.52 -9.12
N PRO A 164 7.87 9.85 -9.43
CA PRO A 164 6.96 8.89 -10.07
C PRO A 164 7.36 8.50 -11.49
N LYS A 165 8.21 9.30 -12.14
CA LYS A 165 8.67 9.07 -13.52
C LYS A 165 9.88 8.15 -13.61
N ILE A 166 10.47 7.77 -12.49
CA ILE A 166 11.61 6.85 -12.46
C ILE A 166 11.18 5.49 -12.98
N ASN A 167 11.86 5.01 -14.01
CA ASN A 167 11.65 3.68 -14.55
C ASN A 167 12.52 2.68 -13.78
N MET A 168 11.91 1.99 -12.82
CA MET A 168 12.60 0.96 -12.04
C MET A 168 12.86 -0.28 -12.90
N PRO A 169 14.02 -0.97 -12.73
CA PRO A 169 14.37 -2.16 -13.53
C PRO A 169 13.31 -3.28 -13.48
N ASN A 170 12.65 -3.47 -12.34
CA ASN A 170 11.61 -4.49 -12.16
C ASN A 170 10.18 -3.92 -12.26
N ARG A 171 9.98 -2.82 -13.00
CA ARG A 171 8.68 -2.14 -13.13
C ARG A 171 7.55 -3.09 -13.53
N ASP A 172 7.81 -3.98 -14.46
CA ASP A 172 6.84 -4.87 -15.07
C ASP A 172 7.06 -6.35 -14.66
N GLY A 173 7.90 -6.60 -13.65
CA GLY A 173 8.27 -7.96 -13.23
C GLY A 173 7.26 -8.65 -12.33
N PHE A 174 6.22 -7.95 -11.85
CA PHE A 174 5.20 -8.53 -11.00
C PHE A 174 3.99 -9.00 -11.82
N ILE A 175 3.51 -10.21 -11.50
CA ILE A 175 2.28 -10.76 -12.07
C ILE A 175 1.16 -10.58 -11.04
N TRP A 176 0.12 -9.86 -11.43
CA TRP A 176 -1.07 -9.66 -10.60
C TRP A 176 -1.96 -10.91 -10.70
N ILE A 177 -2.06 -11.68 -9.63
CA ILE A 177 -2.83 -12.94 -9.60
C ILE A 177 -4.32 -12.73 -9.33
N ASP A 178 -4.70 -11.63 -8.68
CA ASP A 178 -6.07 -11.32 -8.29
C ASP A 178 -6.82 -10.41 -9.27
N VAL A 179 -6.14 -9.93 -10.31
CA VAL A 179 -6.73 -9.06 -11.34
C VAL A 179 -6.87 -9.83 -12.63
N VAL A 180 -8.11 -10.15 -13.01
CA VAL A 180 -8.42 -10.61 -14.36
C VAL A 180 -8.29 -9.43 -15.30
N LEU A 181 -7.09 -9.18 -15.80
CA LEU A 181 -6.88 -8.16 -16.82
C LEU A 181 -7.62 -8.54 -18.10
N PRO A 182 -8.38 -7.62 -18.73
CA PRO A 182 -8.94 -7.86 -20.06
C PRO A 182 -7.82 -8.24 -21.03
N LYS A 183 -8.04 -9.26 -21.85
CA LYS A 183 -7.03 -9.80 -22.81
C LYS A 183 -6.41 -8.77 -23.76
N SER A 184 -6.92 -7.54 -23.82
CA SER A 184 -6.49 -6.46 -24.71
C SER A 184 -5.44 -5.49 -24.13
N SER A 185 -5.01 -5.67 -22.89
CA SER A 185 -4.12 -4.70 -22.20
C SER A 185 -2.65 -5.14 -22.11
N LYS A 186 -2.15 -5.96 -23.04
CA LYS A 186 -0.70 -6.14 -23.15
C LYS A 186 -0.10 -4.91 -23.82
N PRO A 187 0.76 -4.14 -23.17
CA PRO A 187 1.58 -3.16 -23.87
C PRO A 187 2.49 -3.89 -24.87
N LYS A 188 2.59 -3.34 -26.06
CA LYS A 188 3.57 -3.77 -27.06
C LYS A 188 4.95 -3.29 -26.67
#